data_d832142d3e27994cae92f4ed3d2b4d3b
#
_entry.id   d832142d3e27994cae92f4ed3d2b4d3b
#
_cell.length_a   1.000
_cell.length_b   1.000
_cell.length_c   1.000
_cell.angle_alpha   90.00
_cell.angle_beta   90.00
_cell.angle_gamma   90.00
#
_symmetry.space_group_name_H-M   'P 1'
#
loop_
_entity.id
_entity.type
_entity.pdbx_description
1 polymer ?
#
loop_
_entity_poly.entity_id
_entity_poly.type
_entity_poly.pdbx_seq_one_letter_code
_entity_poly.pdbx_strand_id
1 'polypeptide(L)'
;GNVISYNKDICFYAASAIKILVCLYIMEKARSKKIDLNTKLLVKMDELKPDTGIIKNQKNNQEYSVKELIKYTLVESDNTAYLKLVNYVGKETLKEYGQSLGAKFTMIGKETDSFGIINCSDMIIYWKNVKKFIDRNDDYGNLLKKYLSNPTYKIVENDGVLKYNYVRKYGSYDIAYHE
;
A
#
# COMPACT_ATOMS: atom_id res chain seq x y z
N GLY A 1 1.72 6.39 24.39
CA GLY A 1 3.07 6.96 24.24
C GLY A 1 2.99 8.44 23.86
N ASN A 2 4.03 9.20 24.16
CA ASN A 2 4.10 10.62 23.82
C ASN A 2 4.22 10.78 22.29
N VAL A 3 3.56 11.79 21.75
CA VAL A 3 3.61 12.15 20.34
C VAL A 3 4.23 13.54 20.23
N ILE A 4 5.30 13.66 19.46
CA ILE A 4 5.86 14.93 19.03
C ILE A 4 5.49 15.09 17.57
N SER A 5 4.91 16.24 17.19
CA SER A 5 4.48 16.49 15.82
C SER A 5 4.80 17.93 15.40
N TYR A 6 5.19 18.09 14.14
CA TYR A 6 5.38 19.37 13.49
C TYR A 6 4.71 19.30 12.11
N ASN A 7 3.88 20.29 11.77
CA ASN A 7 3.19 20.37 10.48
C ASN A 7 2.44 19.08 10.05
N LYS A 8 1.97 18.27 11.01
CA LYS A 8 1.41 16.92 10.80
C LYS A 8 0.19 16.87 9.86
N ASP A 9 -0.50 17.99 9.70
CA ASP A 9 -1.73 18.10 8.91
C ASP A 9 -1.51 18.76 7.52
N ILE A 10 -0.27 19.14 7.19
CA ILE A 10 0.07 19.58 5.83
C ILE A 10 -0.04 18.40 4.89
N CYS A 11 -0.84 18.57 3.83
CA CYS A 11 -1.05 17.54 2.82
C CYS A 11 0.06 17.59 1.75
N PHE A 12 0.44 16.41 1.28
CA PHE A 12 1.43 16.20 0.22
C PHE A 12 1.04 15.02 -0.66
N TYR A 13 1.67 14.93 -1.82
CA TYR A 13 1.45 13.81 -2.73
C TYR A 13 1.91 12.50 -2.08
N ALA A 14 1.00 11.53 -1.98
CA ALA A 14 1.26 10.30 -1.24
C ALA A 14 2.22 9.34 -1.96
N ALA A 15 2.30 9.44 -3.27
CA ALA A 15 3.09 8.53 -4.11
C ALA A 15 2.84 7.06 -3.71
N SER A 16 3.88 6.24 -3.70
CA SER A 16 3.73 4.82 -3.38
C SER A 16 3.47 4.51 -1.90
N ALA A 17 3.56 5.48 -1.00
CA ALA A 17 3.23 5.27 0.41
C ALA A 17 1.75 4.90 0.62
N ILE A 18 0.85 5.41 -0.23
CA ILE A 18 -0.60 5.10 -0.18
C ILE A 18 -0.93 3.62 -0.45
N LYS A 19 -0.03 2.87 -1.06
CA LYS A 19 -0.23 1.46 -1.43
C LYS A 19 -0.57 0.56 -0.24
N ILE A 20 -0.16 0.96 0.96
CA ILE A 20 -0.50 0.23 2.19
C ILE A 20 -2.00 0.21 2.45
N LEU A 21 -2.75 1.26 2.06
CA LEU A 21 -4.18 1.37 2.33
C LEU A 21 -4.98 0.28 1.60
N VAL A 22 -4.78 0.13 0.29
CA VAL A 22 -5.48 -0.90 -0.48
C VAL A 22 -5.08 -2.31 -0.05
N CYS A 23 -3.79 -2.52 0.23
CA CYS A 23 -3.32 -3.83 0.68
C CYS A 23 -3.88 -4.19 2.07
N LEU A 24 -3.92 -3.25 3.02
CA LEU A 24 -4.52 -3.47 4.33
C LEU A 24 -6.01 -3.80 4.21
N TYR A 25 -6.77 -3.02 3.41
CA TYR A 25 -8.18 -3.29 3.15
C TYR A 25 -8.41 -4.72 2.64
N ILE A 26 -7.70 -5.12 1.58
CA ILE A 26 -7.87 -6.45 1.00
C ILE A 26 -7.49 -7.54 2.00
N MET A 27 -6.41 -7.36 2.76
CA MET A 27 -5.99 -8.32 3.77
C MET A 27 -7.01 -8.47 4.91
N GLU A 28 -7.64 -7.39 5.35
CA GLU A 28 -8.75 -7.44 6.33
C GLU A 28 -9.97 -8.16 5.77
N LYS A 29 -10.34 -7.89 4.52
CA LYS A 29 -11.46 -8.58 3.85
C LYS A 29 -11.14 -10.05 3.60
N ALA A 30 -9.91 -10.39 3.28
CA ALA A 30 -9.48 -11.78 3.12
C ALA A 30 -9.55 -12.54 4.46
N ARG A 31 -9.06 -11.95 5.55
CA ARG A 31 -9.16 -12.54 6.90
C ARG A 31 -10.62 -12.81 7.28
N SER A 32 -11.54 -11.93 6.90
CA SER A 32 -12.98 -12.09 7.13
C SER A 32 -13.69 -12.93 6.07
N LYS A 33 -12.95 -13.60 5.17
CA LYS A 33 -13.46 -14.45 4.08
C LYS A 33 -14.38 -13.72 3.08
N LYS A 34 -14.28 -12.40 2.99
CA LYS A 34 -15.04 -11.58 2.03
C LYS A 34 -14.30 -11.40 0.70
N ILE A 35 -12.99 -11.63 0.68
CA ILE A 35 -12.16 -11.66 -0.53
C ILE A 35 -11.31 -12.94 -0.47
N ASP A 36 -11.26 -13.68 -1.58
CA ASP A 36 -10.32 -14.80 -1.75
C ASP A 36 -9.03 -14.27 -2.40
N LEU A 37 -7.91 -14.44 -1.70
CA LEU A 37 -6.58 -14.03 -2.20
C LEU A 37 -6.12 -14.82 -3.43
N ASN A 38 -6.75 -15.97 -3.72
CA ASN A 38 -6.47 -16.78 -4.92
C ASN A 38 -7.27 -16.33 -6.15
N THR A 39 -8.24 -15.42 -5.99
CA THR A 39 -8.98 -14.83 -7.12
C THR A 39 -8.00 -14.30 -8.16
N LYS A 40 -8.16 -14.74 -9.42
CA LYS A 40 -7.32 -14.30 -10.54
C LYS A 40 -7.91 -13.06 -11.20
N LEU A 41 -7.05 -12.08 -11.43
CA LEU A 41 -7.37 -10.83 -12.12
C LEU A 41 -6.50 -10.73 -13.39
N LEU A 42 -7.17 -10.56 -14.53
CA LEU A 42 -6.49 -10.39 -15.82
C LEU A 42 -5.86 -9.00 -15.89
N VAL A 43 -4.56 -8.92 -16.07
CA VAL A 43 -3.82 -7.68 -16.39
C VAL A 43 -3.57 -7.65 -17.88
N LYS A 44 -4.15 -6.67 -18.56
CA LYS A 44 -4.00 -6.47 -20.00
C LYS A 44 -2.75 -5.64 -20.31
N MET A 45 -2.26 -5.75 -21.54
CA MET A 45 -1.09 -5.00 -22.00
C MET A 45 -1.31 -3.46 -21.98
N ASP A 46 -2.53 -3.00 -22.21
CA ASP A 46 -2.90 -1.57 -22.18
C ASP A 46 -3.03 -1.01 -20.74
N GLU A 47 -3.06 -1.86 -19.74
CA GLU A 47 -3.07 -1.46 -18.31
C GLU A 47 -1.65 -1.25 -17.74
N LEU A 48 -0.60 -1.63 -18.47
CA LEU A 48 0.78 -1.58 -17.97
C LEU A 48 1.24 -0.15 -17.69
N LYS A 49 1.94 0.01 -16.58
CA LYS A 49 2.59 1.27 -16.18
C LYS A 49 4.10 1.14 -16.32
N PRO A 50 4.76 2.09 -17.01
CA PRO A 50 6.20 1.98 -17.31
C PRO A 50 7.10 2.24 -16.11
N ASP A 51 6.59 2.86 -15.05
CA ASP A 51 7.39 3.39 -13.94
C ASP A 51 8.04 2.27 -13.09
N THR A 52 7.48 2.02 -11.89
CA THR A 52 8.02 1.03 -10.95
C THR A 52 7.34 -0.33 -11.09
N GLY A 53 8.06 -1.39 -10.75
CA GLY A 53 7.54 -2.74 -10.69
C GLY A 53 8.05 -3.68 -11.78
N ILE A 54 7.59 -4.91 -11.75
CA ILE A 54 8.03 -6.01 -12.61
C ILE A 54 6.98 -6.41 -13.66
N ILE A 55 5.69 -6.16 -13.40
CA ILE A 55 4.60 -6.54 -14.32
C ILE A 55 4.72 -5.81 -15.66
N LYS A 56 5.31 -4.61 -15.69
CA LYS A 56 5.59 -3.86 -16.92
C LYS A 56 6.37 -4.64 -17.98
N ASN A 57 7.10 -5.69 -17.57
CA ASN A 57 7.92 -6.51 -18.46
C ASN A 57 7.16 -7.71 -19.04
N GLN A 58 5.89 -7.91 -18.70
CA GLN A 58 5.09 -8.97 -19.32
C GLN A 58 4.92 -8.73 -20.82
N LYS A 59 4.82 -9.83 -21.61
CA LYS A 59 4.74 -9.76 -23.08
C LYS A 59 3.33 -10.03 -23.61
N ASN A 60 2.42 -10.50 -22.79
CA ASN A 60 1.05 -10.84 -23.11
C ASN A 60 0.11 -10.49 -21.97
N ASN A 61 -1.19 -10.44 -22.24
CA ASN A 61 -2.18 -10.41 -21.17
C ASN A 61 -1.96 -11.58 -20.22
N GLN A 62 -1.93 -11.32 -18.92
CA GLN A 62 -1.59 -12.35 -17.92
C GLN A 62 -2.49 -12.23 -16.69
N GLU A 63 -2.85 -13.38 -16.13
CA GLU A 63 -3.61 -13.44 -14.89
C GLU A 63 -2.67 -13.50 -13.68
N TYR A 64 -2.99 -12.71 -12.66
CA TYR A 64 -2.33 -12.74 -11.35
C TYR A 64 -3.37 -12.91 -10.26
N SER A 65 -3.05 -13.70 -9.25
CA SER A 65 -3.87 -13.76 -8.04
C SER A 65 -3.82 -12.42 -7.29
N VAL A 66 -4.87 -12.12 -6.55
CA VAL A 66 -4.89 -10.97 -5.63
C VAL A 66 -3.70 -11.00 -4.69
N LYS A 67 -3.30 -12.20 -4.21
CA LYS A 67 -2.10 -12.40 -3.38
C LYS A 67 -0.81 -11.98 -4.08
N GLU A 68 -0.63 -12.34 -5.35
CA GLU A 68 0.53 -11.94 -6.16
C GLU A 68 0.56 -10.42 -6.38
N LEU A 69 -0.59 -9.82 -6.70
CA LEU A 69 -0.70 -8.39 -6.88
C LEU A 69 -0.38 -7.61 -5.60
N ILE A 70 -0.83 -8.09 -4.41
CA ILE A 70 -0.44 -7.51 -3.12
C ILE A 70 1.09 -7.60 -2.93
N LYS A 71 1.69 -8.77 -3.20
CA LYS A 71 3.13 -8.95 -3.12
C LYS A 71 3.87 -7.94 -4.00
N TYR A 72 3.52 -7.84 -5.28
CA TYR A 72 4.19 -6.93 -6.21
C TYR A 72 3.97 -5.46 -5.82
N THR A 73 2.77 -5.11 -5.35
CA THR A 73 2.47 -3.76 -4.85
C THR A 73 3.36 -3.36 -3.67
N LEU A 74 3.59 -4.27 -2.71
CA LEU A 74 4.33 -3.95 -1.48
C LEU A 74 5.83 -4.15 -1.63
N VAL A 75 6.26 -5.24 -2.26
CA VAL A 75 7.68 -5.60 -2.38
C VAL A 75 8.35 -4.81 -3.51
N GLU A 76 7.77 -4.84 -4.72
CA GLU A 76 8.33 -4.21 -5.91
C GLU A 76 7.83 -2.77 -6.12
N SER A 77 6.95 -2.31 -5.26
CA SER A 77 6.23 -1.04 -5.48
C SER A 77 5.57 -0.95 -6.86
N ASP A 78 5.09 -2.06 -7.41
CA ASP A 78 4.56 -2.19 -8.77
C ASP A 78 3.32 -1.33 -8.96
N ASN A 79 3.36 -0.40 -9.93
CA ASN A 79 2.26 0.52 -10.20
C ASN A 79 1.11 -0.17 -10.93
N THR A 80 1.39 -1.12 -11.81
CA THR A 80 0.36 -1.90 -12.51
C THR A 80 -0.42 -2.77 -11.52
N ALA A 81 0.28 -3.49 -10.63
CA ALA A 81 -0.35 -4.29 -9.58
C ALA A 81 -1.22 -3.43 -8.67
N TYR A 82 -0.70 -2.29 -8.23
CA TYR A 82 -1.44 -1.35 -7.38
C TYR A 82 -2.73 -0.86 -8.02
N LEU A 83 -2.66 -0.35 -9.25
CA LEU A 83 -3.82 0.16 -9.96
C LEU A 83 -4.85 -0.95 -10.23
N LYS A 84 -4.40 -2.16 -10.51
CA LYS A 84 -5.29 -3.32 -10.65
C LYS A 84 -6.05 -3.61 -9.37
N LEU A 85 -5.38 -3.55 -8.20
CA LEU A 85 -6.03 -3.72 -6.90
C LEU A 85 -6.98 -2.56 -6.57
N VAL A 86 -6.61 -1.31 -6.89
CA VAL A 86 -7.49 -0.14 -6.71
C VAL A 86 -8.76 -0.28 -7.55
N ASN A 87 -8.63 -0.72 -8.81
CA ASN A 87 -9.78 -0.95 -9.69
C ASN A 87 -10.65 -2.12 -9.21
N TYR A 88 -10.05 -3.17 -8.66
CA TYR A 88 -10.75 -4.33 -8.10
C TYR A 88 -11.60 -3.95 -6.87
N VAL A 89 -11.05 -3.11 -5.99
CA VAL A 89 -11.73 -2.66 -4.76
C VAL A 89 -12.69 -1.50 -5.03
N GLY A 90 -12.29 -0.57 -5.87
CA GLY A 90 -12.97 0.69 -6.11
C GLY A 90 -12.44 1.84 -5.24
N LYS A 91 -12.23 3.01 -5.85
CA LYS A 91 -11.68 4.19 -5.18
C LYS A 91 -12.57 4.69 -4.04
N GLU A 92 -13.89 4.71 -4.24
CA GLU A 92 -14.83 5.17 -3.22
C GLU A 92 -14.79 4.25 -1.99
N THR A 93 -14.74 2.93 -2.19
CA THR A 93 -14.56 1.97 -1.09
C THR A 93 -13.30 2.22 -0.29
N LEU A 94 -12.19 2.55 -0.96
CA LEU A 94 -10.93 2.87 -0.28
C LEU A 94 -11.00 4.18 0.50
N LYS A 95 -11.68 5.19 -0.03
CA LYS A 95 -11.94 6.45 0.65
C LYS A 95 -12.76 6.23 1.92
N GLU A 96 -13.90 5.53 1.80
CA GLU A 96 -14.76 5.18 2.94
C GLU A 96 -13.99 4.36 3.98
N TYR A 97 -13.17 3.42 3.53
CA TYR A 97 -12.33 2.64 4.43
C TYR A 97 -11.33 3.53 5.18
N GLY A 98 -10.61 4.42 4.49
CA GLY A 98 -9.70 5.36 5.13
C GLY A 98 -10.41 6.21 6.19
N GLN A 99 -11.59 6.74 5.87
CA GLN A 99 -12.43 7.50 6.80
C GLN A 99 -12.86 6.65 8.01
N SER A 100 -13.23 5.40 7.79
CA SER A 100 -13.62 4.47 8.87
C SER A 100 -12.48 4.17 9.86
N LEU A 101 -11.23 4.28 9.39
CA LEU A 101 -10.05 4.18 10.24
C LEU A 101 -9.75 5.47 11.02
N GLY A 102 -10.42 6.59 10.68
CA GLY A 102 -10.25 7.89 11.28
C GLY A 102 -9.39 8.87 10.47
N ALA A 103 -8.99 8.52 9.23
CA ALA A 103 -8.30 9.43 8.33
C ALA A 103 -9.23 10.57 7.88
N LYS A 104 -8.70 11.79 7.78
CA LYS A 104 -9.48 12.99 7.48
C LYS A 104 -9.08 13.69 6.18
N PHE A 105 -7.83 13.54 5.77
CA PHE A 105 -7.20 14.32 4.71
C PHE A 105 -6.75 13.48 3.52
N THR A 106 -6.77 12.15 3.64
CA THR A 106 -6.39 11.27 2.54
C THR A 106 -7.44 11.34 1.43
N MET A 107 -7.00 11.75 0.25
CA MET A 107 -7.84 11.82 -0.94
C MET A 107 -7.37 10.83 -1.98
N ILE A 108 -8.21 9.85 -2.28
CA ILE A 108 -8.10 8.93 -3.42
C ILE A 108 -9.45 9.03 -4.13
N GLY A 109 -9.50 9.55 -5.34
CA GLY A 109 -10.80 9.71 -5.99
C GLY A 109 -10.75 10.35 -7.35
N LYS A 110 -11.90 10.90 -7.79
CA LYS A 110 -12.05 11.53 -9.10
C LYS A 110 -11.23 12.81 -9.25
N GLU A 111 -11.02 13.54 -8.16
CA GLU A 111 -10.34 14.85 -8.14
C GLU A 111 -8.82 14.70 -7.97
N THR A 112 -8.34 13.50 -7.67
CA THR A 112 -6.92 13.16 -7.56
C THR A 112 -6.61 11.94 -8.40
N ASP A 113 -5.35 11.74 -8.75
CA ASP A 113 -4.94 10.47 -9.33
C ASP A 113 -5.07 9.33 -8.30
N SER A 114 -4.78 8.12 -8.74
CA SER A 114 -4.89 6.93 -7.86
C SER A 114 -3.83 6.90 -6.75
N PHE A 115 -2.78 7.72 -6.83
CA PHE A 115 -1.74 7.84 -5.81
C PHE A 115 -2.06 8.90 -4.74
N GLY A 116 -3.02 9.76 -5.01
CA GLY A 116 -3.70 10.60 -4.04
C GLY A 116 -2.84 11.58 -3.26
N ILE A 117 -3.48 12.18 -2.26
CA ILE A 117 -2.90 13.14 -1.32
C ILE A 117 -3.07 12.60 0.10
N ILE A 118 -2.08 12.79 0.95
CA ILE A 118 -2.07 12.34 2.33
C ILE A 118 -1.35 13.35 3.22
N ASN A 119 -1.47 13.23 4.53
CA ASN A 119 -0.64 13.91 5.50
C ASN A 119 -0.05 12.94 6.54
N CYS A 120 0.84 13.41 7.39
CA CYS A 120 1.46 12.57 8.42
C CYS A 120 0.46 12.02 9.43
N SER A 121 -0.58 12.79 9.79
CA SER A 121 -1.62 12.34 10.73
C SER A 121 -2.34 11.09 10.21
N ASP A 122 -2.78 11.11 8.97
CA ASP A 122 -3.47 9.96 8.35
C ASP A 122 -2.52 8.78 8.14
N MET A 123 -1.27 9.03 7.74
CA MET A 123 -0.26 7.98 7.58
C MET A 123 -0.01 7.24 8.89
N ILE A 124 0.06 7.95 10.02
CA ILE A 124 0.19 7.32 11.35
C ILE A 124 -1.04 6.44 11.66
N ILE A 125 -2.23 6.87 11.29
CA ILE A 125 -3.46 6.07 11.46
C ILE A 125 -3.33 4.75 10.68
N TYR A 126 -2.90 4.80 9.43
CA TYR A 126 -2.74 3.60 8.61
C TYR A 126 -1.68 2.66 9.19
N TRP A 127 -0.51 3.17 9.56
CA TRP A 127 0.54 2.34 10.17
C TRP A 127 0.13 1.73 11.52
N LYS A 128 -0.62 2.44 12.35
CA LYS A 128 -1.20 1.88 13.58
C LYS A 128 -2.15 0.71 13.30
N ASN A 129 -2.95 0.80 12.23
CA ASN A 129 -3.85 -0.29 11.83
C ASN A 129 -3.09 -1.46 11.19
N VAL A 130 -2.06 -1.19 10.38
CA VAL A 130 -1.11 -2.23 9.91
C VAL A 130 -0.49 -2.97 11.09
N LYS A 131 0.00 -2.24 12.10
CA LYS A 131 0.55 -2.86 13.30
C LYS A 131 -0.47 -3.74 14.02
N LYS A 132 -1.68 -3.24 14.29
CA LYS A 132 -2.76 -4.02 14.90
C LYS A 132 -3.12 -5.26 14.08
N PHE A 133 -3.06 -5.17 12.75
CA PHE A 133 -3.32 -6.28 11.87
C PHE A 133 -2.23 -7.36 11.97
N ILE A 134 -0.98 -6.97 11.98
CA ILE A 134 0.19 -7.87 12.10
C ILE A 134 0.26 -8.51 13.51
N ASP A 135 0.00 -7.75 14.56
CA ASP A 135 0.10 -8.20 15.95
C ASP A 135 -0.88 -9.34 16.30
N ARG A 136 -1.89 -9.60 15.46
CA ARG A 136 -2.76 -10.78 15.62
C ARG A 136 -2.03 -12.10 15.40
N ASN A 137 -0.88 -12.09 14.78
CA ASN A 137 0.02 -13.23 14.57
C ASN A 137 -0.64 -14.43 13.90
N ASP A 138 -1.61 -14.20 13.03
CA ASP A 138 -2.23 -15.21 12.17
C ASP A 138 -1.56 -15.22 10.77
N ASP A 139 -1.96 -16.16 9.92
CA ASP A 139 -1.39 -16.33 8.57
C ASP A 139 -1.46 -15.05 7.74
N TYR A 140 -2.56 -14.28 7.85
CA TYR A 140 -2.73 -13.02 7.12
C TYR A 140 -1.80 -11.91 7.65
N GLY A 141 -1.69 -11.79 8.97
CA GLY A 141 -0.76 -10.85 9.62
C GLY A 141 0.69 -11.17 9.28
N ASN A 142 1.06 -12.45 9.35
CA ASN A 142 2.41 -12.93 9.02
C ASN A 142 2.73 -12.71 7.53
N LEU A 143 1.76 -12.91 6.63
CA LEU A 143 1.93 -12.66 5.21
C LEU A 143 2.16 -11.17 4.93
N LEU A 144 1.34 -10.28 5.51
CA LEU A 144 1.50 -8.84 5.35
C LEU A 144 2.85 -8.37 5.90
N LYS A 145 3.23 -8.83 7.10
CA LYS A 145 4.53 -8.55 7.71
C LYS A 145 5.67 -8.97 6.79
N LYS A 146 5.62 -10.19 6.25
CA LYS A 146 6.63 -10.72 5.32
C LYS A 146 6.85 -9.79 4.13
N TYR A 147 5.78 -9.29 3.51
CA TYR A 147 5.90 -8.41 2.35
C TYR A 147 6.47 -7.04 2.71
N LEU A 148 6.01 -6.45 3.82
CA LEU A 148 6.47 -5.14 4.27
C LEU A 148 7.89 -5.15 4.86
N SER A 149 8.39 -6.32 5.29
CA SER A 149 9.78 -6.46 5.79
C SER A 149 10.81 -6.69 4.69
N ASN A 150 10.37 -6.99 3.45
CA ASN A 150 11.26 -7.36 2.35
C ASN A 150 11.01 -6.53 1.08
N PRO A 151 10.94 -5.19 1.14
CA PRO A 151 10.81 -4.38 -0.05
C PRO A 151 12.11 -4.39 -0.86
N THR A 152 11.97 -4.40 -2.20
CA THR A 152 13.10 -4.25 -3.12
C THR A 152 13.74 -2.88 -3.02
N TYR A 153 12.92 -1.84 -2.82
CA TYR A 153 13.38 -0.44 -2.72
C TYR A 153 13.29 0.07 -1.29
N LYS A 154 14.35 0.73 -0.84
CA LYS A 154 14.50 1.30 0.50
C LYS A 154 15.10 2.68 0.37
N ILE A 155 14.65 3.63 1.20
CA ILE A 155 15.22 4.97 1.30
C ILE A 155 16.16 5.03 2.51
N VAL A 156 15.71 4.49 3.64
CA VAL A 156 16.51 4.46 4.87
C VAL A 156 17.26 3.14 4.95
N GLU A 157 18.58 3.20 4.72
CA GLU A 157 19.48 2.04 4.80
C GLU A 157 20.45 2.11 5.98
N ASN A 158 20.18 2.95 6.97
CA ASN A 158 21.11 3.19 8.07
C ASN A 158 21.08 2.03 9.08
N ASP A 159 22.22 1.38 9.27
CA ASP A 159 22.43 0.26 10.20
C ASP A 159 22.08 0.60 11.66
N GLY A 160 22.10 1.86 12.07
CA GLY A 160 21.69 2.30 13.39
C GLY A 160 20.20 2.09 13.70
N VAL A 161 19.34 2.08 12.67
CA VAL A 161 17.90 1.82 12.78
C VAL A 161 17.58 0.32 12.75
N LEU A 162 18.51 -0.51 12.25
CA LEU A 162 18.30 -1.92 11.97
C LEU A 162 18.32 -2.82 13.21
N LYS A 163 18.49 -2.27 14.42
CA LYS A 163 18.39 -3.03 15.69
C LYS A 163 16.98 -3.54 16.00
N TYR A 164 15.97 -3.09 15.26
CA TYR A 164 14.57 -3.43 15.49
C TYR A 164 13.97 -4.13 14.28
N ASN A 165 13.08 -5.10 14.52
CA ASN A 165 12.24 -5.65 13.48
C ASN A 165 11.24 -4.58 13.03
N TYR A 166 11.36 -4.11 11.79
CA TYR A 166 10.51 -3.08 11.24
C TYR A 166 9.83 -3.53 9.94
N VAL A 167 8.77 -2.85 9.61
CA VAL A 167 8.05 -2.95 8.34
C VAL A 167 8.02 -1.58 7.70
N ARG A 168 8.08 -1.51 6.37
CA ARG A 168 8.19 -0.25 5.63
C ARG A 168 7.46 -0.25 4.32
N LYS A 169 7.13 0.94 3.83
CA LYS A 169 6.72 1.20 2.46
C LYS A 169 7.21 2.57 2.04
N TYR A 170 8.13 2.60 1.09
CA TYR A 170 8.59 3.85 0.53
C TYR A 170 7.63 4.40 -0.53
N GLY A 171 7.67 5.72 -0.73
CA GLY A 171 7.05 6.42 -1.84
C GLY A 171 7.96 7.53 -2.34
N SER A 172 8.10 7.64 -3.65
CA SER A 172 8.83 8.74 -4.26
C SER A 172 8.16 9.20 -5.54
N TYR A 173 8.15 10.50 -5.75
CA TYR A 173 7.70 11.14 -6.97
C TYR A 173 8.28 12.56 -7.02
N ASP A 174 9.04 12.88 -8.09
CA ASP A 174 9.71 14.16 -8.23
C ASP A 174 10.51 14.54 -6.97
N ILE A 175 10.10 15.57 -6.24
CA ILE A 175 10.72 16.03 -4.99
C ILE A 175 10.13 15.38 -3.72
N ALA A 176 9.15 14.50 -3.84
CA ALA A 176 8.49 13.85 -2.70
C ALA A 176 9.12 12.48 -2.40
N TYR A 177 9.70 12.34 -1.20
CA TYR A 177 10.30 11.09 -0.70
C TYR A 177 9.75 10.76 0.67
N HIS A 178 9.20 9.55 0.85
CA HIS A 178 8.59 9.07 2.09
C HIS A 178 8.98 7.62 2.39
N GLU A 179 9.23 7.29 3.64
CA GLU A 179 9.37 5.91 4.14
C GLU A 179 8.85 5.75 5.58
#